data_3f51cccb0d621459dfaf74c3e0177502
#
_entry.id   3f51cccb0d621459dfaf74c3e0177502
#
_cell.length_a   1.000
_cell.length_b   1.000
_cell.length_c   1.000
_cell.angle_alpha   90.00
_cell.angle_beta   90.00
_cell.angle_gamma   90.00
#
_symmetry.space_group_name_H-M   'P 1'
#
loop_
_entity.id
_entity.type
_entity.pdbx_description
1 polymer ?
#
loop_
_entity_poly.entity_id
_entity_poly.type
_entity_poly.pdbx_seq_one_letter_code
_entity_poly.pdbx_strand_id
1 'polypeptide(L)'
;MEPDDLDWKIINILSEESVPNSTIAEALGVSEGTVRARLKKLKEAGILQVRALINPDVLAQKQLMLIGMKVTETRLLETKAQEVATLAGVLSVSIASGRYDLIAEVLTDSNRGLVKFLTEGLSTIDGIQSSESFIMLKSYGKYV
;
A
#
# COMPACT_ATOMS: atom_id res chain seq x y z
N MET A 1 -1.52 19.36 2.71
CA MET A 1 -2.79 19.73 1.99
C MET A 1 -3.93 19.02 2.67
N GLU A 2 -5.00 19.73 2.98
CA GLU A 2 -6.25 19.14 3.49
C GLU A 2 -7.27 19.13 2.33
N PRO A 3 -7.92 18.00 2.01
CA PRO A 3 -8.92 17.93 0.95
C PRO A 3 -10.16 18.77 1.29
N ASP A 4 -10.66 19.53 0.32
CA ASP A 4 -11.91 20.26 0.44
C ASP A 4 -13.13 19.42 -0.01
N ASP A 5 -14.34 20.00 0.06
CA ASP A 5 -15.58 19.31 -0.32
C ASP A 5 -15.57 18.77 -1.76
N LEU A 6 -14.97 19.51 -2.69
CA LEU A 6 -14.86 19.08 -4.08
C LEU A 6 -13.89 17.92 -4.22
N ASP A 7 -12.77 17.96 -3.51
CA ASP A 7 -11.78 16.88 -3.47
C ASP A 7 -12.43 15.59 -2.95
N TRP A 8 -13.18 15.66 -1.86
CA TRP A 8 -13.90 14.50 -1.32
C TRP A 8 -14.95 13.93 -2.27
N LYS A 9 -15.69 14.78 -2.99
CA LYS A 9 -16.64 14.32 -4.01
C LYS A 9 -15.94 13.58 -5.15
N ILE A 10 -14.80 14.08 -5.61
CA ILE A 10 -13.98 13.41 -6.64
C ILE A 10 -13.47 12.05 -6.13
N ILE A 11 -12.93 12.01 -4.89
CA ILE A 11 -12.44 10.79 -4.26
C ILE A 11 -13.56 9.74 -4.16
N ASN A 12 -14.74 10.14 -3.70
CA ASN A 12 -15.88 9.22 -3.53
C ASN A 12 -16.31 8.59 -4.87
N ILE A 13 -16.40 9.37 -5.94
CA ILE A 13 -16.74 8.81 -7.28
C ILE A 13 -15.67 7.77 -7.69
N LEU A 14 -14.39 8.09 -7.55
CA LEU A 14 -13.30 7.18 -7.93
C LEU A 14 -13.15 5.96 -7.02
N SER A 15 -13.66 6.04 -5.80
CA SER A 15 -13.68 4.90 -4.86
C SER A 15 -14.72 3.84 -5.24
N GLU A 16 -15.78 4.26 -5.91
CA GLU A 16 -16.84 3.36 -6.38
C GLU A 16 -16.53 2.77 -7.76
N GLU A 17 -16.07 3.62 -8.68
CA GLU A 17 -15.83 3.20 -10.06
C GLU A 17 -14.70 4.02 -10.71
N SER A 18 -13.92 3.36 -11.55
CA SER A 18 -12.93 4.04 -12.39
C SER A 18 -13.61 4.66 -13.62
N VAL A 19 -13.82 5.97 -13.58
CA VAL A 19 -14.47 6.72 -14.65
C VAL A 19 -13.57 7.80 -15.24
N PRO A 20 -13.78 8.23 -16.50
CA PRO A 20 -13.05 9.35 -17.10
C PRO A 20 -13.25 10.67 -16.34
N ASN A 21 -12.26 11.56 -16.43
CA ASN A 21 -12.36 12.89 -15.81
C ASN A 21 -13.55 13.70 -16.33
N SER A 22 -13.95 13.52 -17.60
CA SER A 22 -15.12 14.14 -18.19
C SER A 22 -16.41 13.72 -17.48
N THR A 23 -16.56 12.44 -17.14
CA THR A 23 -17.70 11.92 -16.40
C THR A 23 -17.78 12.52 -14.99
N ILE A 24 -16.65 12.61 -14.30
CA ILE A 24 -16.57 13.25 -12.97
C ILE A 24 -16.96 14.74 -13.09
N ALA A 25 -16.43 15.42 -14.10
CA ALA A 25 -16.70 16.84 -14.33
C ALA A 25 -18.20 17.11 -14.56
N GLU A 26 -18.84 16.29 -15.39
CA GLU A 26 -20.29 16.36 -15.66
C GLU A 26 -21.10 16.11 -14.38
N ALA A 27 -20.78 15.07 -13.63
CA ALA A 27 -21.47 14.73 -12.38
C ALA A 27 -21.39 15.81 -11.31
N LEU A 28 -20.25 16.55 -11.26
CA LEU A 28 -20.01 17.57 -10.26
C LEU A 28 -20.27 19.01 -10.76
N GLY A 29 -20.64 19.19 -12.03
CA GLY A 29 -20.91 20.52 -12.60
C GLY A 29 -19.67 21.43 -12.68
N VAL A 30 -18.50 20.85 -12.92
CA VAL A 30 -17.21 21.55 -13.04
C VAL A 30 -16.55 21.24 -14.39
N SER A 31 -15.48 21.97 -14.74
CA SER A 31 -14.72 21.66 -15.95
C SER A 31 -13.83 20.43 -15.77
N GLU A 32 -13.57 19.69 -16.85
CA GLU A 32 -12.59 18.58 -16.85
C GLU A 32 -11.20 19.04 -16.43
N GLY A 33 -10.80 20.25 -16.79
CA GLY A 33 -9.53 20.87 -16.36
C GLY A 33 -9.47 21.03 -14.85
N THR A 34 -10.58 21.39 -14.21
CA THR A 34 -10.69 21.47 -12.74
C THR A 34 -10.48 20.12 -12.10
N VAL A 35 -11.15 19.07 -12.60
CA VAL A 35 -10.98 17.71 -12.08
C VAL A 35 -9.54 17.25 -12.23
N ARG A 36 -8.93 17.44 -13.40
CA ARG A 36 -7.53 17.08 -13.66
C ARG A 36 -6.55 17.78 -12.72
N ALA A 37 -6.74 19.07 -12.48
CA ALA A 37 -5.89 19.85 -11.57
C ALA A 37 -6.02 19.38 -10.13
N ARG A 38 -7.24 19.05 -9.67
CA ARG A 38 -7.51 18.52 -8.34
C ARG A 38 -6.87 17.13 -8.14
N LEU A 39 -7.09 16.22 -9.08
CA LEU A 39 -6.48 14.89 -9.05
C LEU A 39 -4.96 14.94 -9.01
N LYS A 40 -4.35 15.86 -9.78
CA LYS A 40 -2.90 16.06 -9.75
C LYS A 40 -2.42 16.46 -8.35
N LYS A 41 -3.05 17.46 -7.73
CA LYS A 41 -2.71 17.91 -6.37
C LYS A 41 -2.87 16.81 -5.33
N LEU A 42 -3.98 16.05 -5.37
CA LEU A 42 -4.25 14.96 -4.45
C LEU A 42 -3.21 13.84 -4.55
N LYS A 43 -2.79 13.51 -5.79
CA LYS A 43 -1.73 12.51 -6.04
C LYS A 43 -0.36 13.00 -5.56
N GLU A 44 0.01 14.23 -5.87
CA GLU A 44 1.28 14.84 -5.45
C GLU A 44 1.39 14.97 -3.93
N ALA A 45 0.26 15.22 -3.26
CA ALA A 45 0.18 15.27 -1.80
C ALA A 45 0.13 13.87 -1.12
N GLY A 46 0.14 12.77 -1.89
CA GLY A 46 0.05 11.41 -1.36
C GLY A 46 -1.31 11.04 -0.74
N ILE A 47 -2.37 11.83 -1.02
CA ILE A 47 -3.72 11.63 -0.47
C ILE A 47 -4.48 10.59 -1.29
N LEU A 48 -4.29 10.60 -2.61
CA LEU A 48 -4.98 9.73 -3.55
C LEU A 48 -4.01 9.00 -4.46
N GLN A 49 -4.21 7.69 -4.61
CA GLN A 49 -3.56 6.89 -5.64
C GLN A 49 -4.62 6.17 -6.47
N VAL A 50 -4.54 6.30 -7.79
CA VAL A 50 -5.41 5.57 -8.74
C VAL A 50 -4.55 4.55 -9.46
N ARG A 51 -4.87 3.28 -9.31
CA ARG A 51 -4.16 2.16 -9.94
C ARG A 51 -5.11 1.00 -10.23
N ALA A 52 -4.76 0.15 -11.19
CA ALA A 52 -5.42 -1.13 -11.36
C ALA A 52 -5.01 -2.07 -10.22
N LEU A 53 -5.97 -2.78 -9.68
CA LEU A 53 -5.77 -3.80 -8.66
C LEU A 53 -6.05 -5.17 -9.27
N ILE A 54 -5.21 -6.15 -8.94
CA ILE A 54 -5.29 -7.51 -9.49
C ILE A 54 -5.55 -8.49 -8.34
N ASN A 55 -6.41 -9.48 -8.56
CA ASN A 55 -6.57 -10.58 -7.63
C ASN A 55 -5.24 -11.35 -7.53
N PRO A 56 -4.62 -11.42 -6.34
CA PRO A 56 -3.33 -12.08 -6.18
C PRO A 56 -3.35 -13.56 -6.55
N ASP A 57 -4.49 -14.24 -6.45
CA ASP A 57 -4.63 -15.67 -6.76
C ASP A 57 -4.42 -15.98 -8.25
N VAL A 58 -4.56 -14.99 -9.16
CA VAL A 58 -4.30 -15.17 -10.60
C VAL A 58 -2.86 -14.83 -10.99
N LEU A 59 -2.08 -14.30 -10.08
CA LEU A 59 -0.68 -13.98 -10.30
C LEU A 59 0.17 -15.25 -10.15
N ALA A 60 0.24 -16.04 -11.22
CA ALA A 60 1.08 -17.22 -11.26
C ALA A 60 2.52 -16.86 -10.83
N GLN A 61 3.11 -17.69 -9.98
CA GLN A 61 4.47 -17.51 -9.45
C GLN A 61 4.65 -16.33 -8.47
N LYS A 62 3.59 -15.64 -8.07
CA LYS A 62 3.64 -14.64 -7.00
C LYS A 62 3.10 -15.23 -5.70
N GLN A 63 3.71 -14.82 -4.60
CA GLN A 63 3.28 -15.19 -3.27
C GLN A 63 3.01 -13.94 -2.45
N LEU A 64 1.75 -13.78 -2.05
CA LEU A 64 1.35 -12.73 -1.12
C LEU A 64 1.57 -13.21 0.32
N MET A 65 2.11 -12.33 1.14
CA MET A 65 2.31 -12.61 2.56
C MET A 65 2.16 -11.37 3.41
N LEU A 66 1.84 -11.59 4.68
CA LEU A 66 1.96 -10.58 5.72
C LEU A 66 3.17 -10.91 6.58
N ILE A 67 3.94 -9.90 6.94
CA ILE A 67 5.10 -10.07 7.82
C ILE A 67 4.91 -9.17 9.03
N GLY A 68 4.69 -9.79 10.18
CA GLY A 68 4.66 -9.12 11.48
C GLY A 68 6.07 -8.98 12.01
N MET A 69 6.44 -7.79 12.48
CA MET A 69 7.78 -7.49 12.98
C MET A 69 7.73 -6.82 14.35
N LYS A 70 8.72 -7.13 15.18
CA LYS A 70 9.02 -6.38 16.39
C LYS A 70 10.25 -5.53 16.20
N VAL A 71 10.20 -4.29 16.65
CA VAL A 71 11.38 -3.41 16.69
C VAL A 71 12.01 -3.40 18.08
N THR A 72 13.31 -3.15 18.12
CA THR A 72 14.05 -3.11 19.39
C THR A 72 13.69 -1.90 20.23
N GLU A 73 13.36 -0.77 19.59
CA GLU A 73 13.09 0.49 20.26
C GLU A 73 11.84 1.18 19.65
N THR A 74 10.83 1.38 20.47
CA THR A 74 9.55 2.00 20.07
C THR A 74 9.72 3.40 19.45
N ARG A 75 10.73 4.16 19.89
CA ARG A 75 11.04 5.49 19.33
C ARG A 75 11.44 5.46 17.85
N LEU A 76 11.81 4.29 17.32
CA LEU A 76 12.27 4.09 15.96
C LEU A 76 11.17 3.55 15.03
N LEU A 77 9.94 3.38 15.51
CA LEU A 77 8.84 2.77 14.75
C LEU A 77 8.64 3.40 13.36
N GLU A 78 8.52 4.71 13.29
CA GLU A 78 8.29 5.40 12.01
C GLU A 78 9.49 5.25 11.06
N THR A 79 10.71 5.42 11.58
CA THR A 79 11.93 5.26 10.79
C THR A 79 12.03 3.84 10.23
N LYS A 80 11.78 2.84 11.07
CA LYS A 80 11.84 1.43 10.65
C LYS A 80 10.71 1.06 9.67
N ALA A 81 9.51 1.60 9.87
CA ALA A 81 8.42 1.43 8.91
C ALA A 81 8.79 2.00 7.53
N GLN A 82 9.39 3.19 7.48
CA GLN A 82 9.85 3.80 6.23
C GLN A 82 10.96 2.99 5.57
N GLU A 83 11.96 2.52 6.34
CA GLU A 83 13.03 1.67 5.81
C GLU A 83 12.48 0.37 5.21
N VAL A 84 11.58 -0.32 5.92
CA VAL A 84 10.93 -1.55 5.43
C VAL A 84 10.12 -1.27 4.16
N ALA A 85 9.41 -0.14 4.10
CA ALA A 85 8.60 0.24 2.94
C ALA A 85 9.42 0.43 1.65
N THR A 86 10.73 0.65 1.75
CA THR A 86 11.61 0.76 0.57
C THR A 86 12.07 -0.58 0.00
N LEU A 87 11.87 -1.67 0.72
CA LEU A 87 12.32 -2.99 0.27
C LEU A 87 11.51 -3.49 -0.93
N ALA A 88 12.20 -4.15 -1.85
CA ALA A 88 11.57 -4.72 -3.03
C ALA A 88 10.47 -5.73 -2.65
N GLY A 89 9.33 -5.63 -3.29
CA GLY A 89 8.17 -6.49 -3.05
C GLY A 89 7.24 -6.02 -1.93
N VAL A 90 7.61 -5.02 -1.14
CA VAL A 90 6.72 -4.44 -0.12
C VAL A 90 5.65 -3.59 -0.78
N LEU A 91 4.40 -3.93 -0.52
CA LEU A 91 3.22 -3.21 -1.00
C LEU A 91 2.80 -2.11 -0.03
N SER A 92 2.88 -2.39 1.27
CA SER A 92 2.54 -1.46 2.34
C SER A 92 3.21 -1.86 3.64
N VAL A 93 3.40 -0.89 4.54
CA VAL A 93 3.82 -1.12 5.93
C VAL A 93 2.92 -0.30 6.83
N SER A 94 2.43 -0.90 7.88
CA SER A 94 1.62 -0.24 8.90
C SER A 94 2.27 -0.38 10.26
N ILE A 95 2.26 0.69 11.05
CA ILE A 95 2.53 0.64 12.48
C ILE A 95 1.26 0.12 13.15
N ALA A 96 1.38 -0.92 13.96
CA ALA A 96 0.26 -1.58 14.59
C ALA A 96 0.38 -1.53 16.12
N SER A 97 -0.78 -1.58 16.79
CA SER A 97 -0.85 -1.84 18.22
C SER A 97 -1.18 -3.32 18.41
N GLY A 98 -0.42 -4.02 19.27
CA GLY A 98 -0.66 -5.43 19.55
C GLY A 98 0.63 -6.24 19.57
N ARG A 99 0.55 -7.50 19.14
CA ARG A 99 1.67 -8.44 19.19
C ARG A 99 2.87 -8.01 18.35
N TYR A 100 2.62 -7.38 17.20
CA TYR A 100 3.65 -6.85 16.31
C TYR A 100 3.61 -5.34 16.29
N ASP A 101 4.77 -4.73 16.16
CA ASP A 101 4.94 -3.29 16.07
C ASP A 101 4.74 -2.79 14.65
N LEU A 102 5.18 -3.58 13.66
CA LEU A 102 4.99 -3.32 12.23
C LEU A 102 4.35 -4.53 11.56
N ILE A 103 3.48 -4.26 10.60
CA ILE A 103 2.93 -5.27 9.69
C ILE A 103 3.17 -4.80 8.26
N ALA A 104 3.91 -5.60 7.50
CA ALA A 104 4.16 -5.37 6.08
C ALA A 104 3.35 -6.33 5.23
N GLU A 105 2.75 -5.83 4.15
CA GLU A 105 2.20 -6.64 3.07
C GLU A 105 3.26 -6.74 1.98
N VAL A 106 3.61 -7.97 1.60
CA VAL A 106 4.72 -8.25 0.70
C VAL A 106 4.29 -9.21 -0.41
N LEU A 107 4.65 -8.90 -1.65
CA LEU A 107 4.42 -9.75 -2.82
C LEU A 107 5.78 -10.15 -3.39
N THR A 108 6.07 -11.45 -3.37
CA THR A 108 7.35 -11.98 -3.86
C THR A 108 7.16 -13.04 -4.94
N ASP A 109 8.25 -13.38 -5.64
CA ASP A 109 8.29 -14.49 -6.58
C ASP A 109 8.51 -15.80 -5.82
N SER A 110 7.43 -16.53 -5.50
CA SER A 110 7.47 -17.84 -4.85
C SER A 110 8.16 -17.87 -3.45
N ASN A 111 8.31 -19.06 -2.91
CA ASN A 111 9.01 -19.29 -1.63
C ASN A 111 10.48 -18.85 -1.67
N ARG A 112 11.14 -18.92 -2.83
CA ARG A 112 12.51 -18.45 -2.99
C ARG A 112 12.60 -16.94 -2.84
N GLY A 113 11.60 -16.20 -3.30
CA GLY A 113 11.49 -14.77 -3.11
C GLY A 113 11.29 -14.39 -1.64
N LEU A 114 10.56 -15.20 -0.85
CA LEU A 114 10.44 -14.98 0.59
C LEU A 114 11.79 -15.13 1.29
N VAL A 115 12.52 -16.21 1.01
CA VAL A 115 13.87 -16.41 1.58
C VAL A 115 14.76 -15.21 1.27
N LYS A 116 14.80 -14.78 0.00
CA LYS A 116 15.57 -13.60 -0.42
C LYS A 116 15.12 -12.32 0.31
N PHE A 117 13.83 -12.10 0.45
CA PHE A 117 13.30 -10.96 1.19
C PHE A 117 13.79 -10.94 2.63
N LEU A 118 13.75 -12.07 3.32
CA LEU A 118 14.18 -12.17 4.72
C LEU A 118 15.70 -12.03 4.87
N THR A 119 16.48 -12.66 4.00
CA THR A 119 17.95 -12.76 4.14
C THR A 119 18.72 -11.60 3.51
N GLU A 120 18.21 -11.01 2.43
CA GLU A 120 18.87 -9.93 1.68
C GLU A 120 18.14 -8.59 1.80
N GLY A 121 16.86 -8.59 2.17
CA GLY A 121 16.05 -7.39 2.37
C GLY A 121 15.95 -7.04 3.85
N LEU A 122 15.07 -7.74 4.56
CA LEU A 122 14.75 -7.40 5.96
C LEU A 122 15.97 -7.47 6.88
N SER A 123 16.87 -8.41 6.65
CA SER A 123 18.10 -8.56 7.45
C SER A 123 19.07 -7.36 7.35
N THR A 124 18.93 -6.51 6.35
CA THR A 124 19.76 -5.30 6.19
C THR A 124 19.28 -4.14 7.07
N ILE A 125 18.08 -4.26 7.66
CA ILE A 125 17.50 -3.23 8.50
C ILE A 125 17.82 -3.53 9.97
N ASP A 126 18.69 -2.73 10.54
CA ASP A 126 19.00 -2.82 11.97
C ASP A 126 17.78 -2.43 12.80
N GLY A 127 17.63 -3.05 13.97
CA GLY A 127 16.56 -2.73 14.90
C GLY A 127 15.26 -3.52 14.67
N ILE A 128 15.22 -4.46 13.72
CA ILE A 128 14.18 -5.48 13.64
C ILE A 128 14.59 -6.64 14.54
N GLN A 129 13.91 -6.78 15.68
CA GLN A 129 14.20 -7.79 16.68
C GLN A 129 13.78 -9.19 16.25
N SER A 130 12.59 -9.30 15.67
CA SER A 130 12.01 -10.57 15.21
C SER A 130 10.99 -10.33 14.12
N SER A 131 10.75 -11.35 13.31
CA SER A 131 9.69 -11.34 12.29
C SER A 131 8.98 -12.67 12.24
N GLU A 132 7.71 -12.63 11.85
CA GLU A 132 6.87 -13.80 11.58
C GLU A 132 6.18 -13.58 10.24
N SER A 133 6.27 -14.58 9.36
CA SER A 133 5.69 -14.52 8.01
C SER A 133 4.42 -15.36 7.94
N PHE A 134 3.34 -14.76 7.45
CA PHE A 134 2.06 -15.40 7.18
C PHE A 134 1.89 -15.50 5.67
N ILE A 135 2.04 -16.69 5.12
CA ILE A 135 1.84 -16.94 3.70
C ILE A 135 0.35 -17.04 3.42
N MET A 136 -0.16 -16.19 2.53
CA MET A 136 -1.55 -16.22 2.10
C MET A 136 -1.73 -17.36 1.08
N LEU A 137 -2.41 -18.40 1.48
CA LEU A 137 -2.67 -19.56 0.61
C LEU A 137 -3.79 -19.27 -0.37
N LYS A 138 -4.78 -18.50 0.06
CA LYS A 138 -5.91 -18.03 -0.73
C LYS A 138 -6.52 -16.79 -0.10
N SER A 139 -6.97 -15.84 -0.92
CA SER A 139 -7.61 -14.62 -0.45
C SER A 139 -9.00 -14.44 -1.06
N TYR A 140 -9.92 -13.85 -0.30
CA TYR A 140 -11.25 -13.48 -0.73
C TYR A 140 -11.43 -11.98 -0.61
N GLY A 141 -11.89 -11.32 -1.69
CA GLY A 141 -12.06 -9.86 -1.70
C GLY A 141 -10.76 -9.05 -1.60
N LYS A 142 -9.60 -9.70 -1.79
CA LYS A 142 -8.28 -9.05 -1.76
C LYS A 142 -7.80 -8.75 -3.18
N TYR A 143 -7.31 -7.55 -3.35
CA TYR A 143 -6.65 -7.07 -4.58
C TYR A 143 -5.34 -6.37 -4.22
N VAL A 144 -4.34 -6.48 -5.07
CA VAL A 144 -3.00 -5.89 -4.90
C VAL A 144 -2.53 -5.16 -6.14
#